data_facc529d1e888e0a0368d38f36682ef9
#
_entry.id   facc529d1e888e0a0368d38f36682ef9
#
_cell.length_a   1.000
_cell.length_b   1.000
_cell.length_c   1.000
_cell.angle_alpha   90.00
_cell.angle_beta   90.00
_cell.angle_gamma   90.00
#
_symmetry.space_group_name_H-M   'P 1'
#
loop_
_entity.id
_entity.type
_entity.pdbx_description
1 polymer ?
#
loop_
_entity_poly.entity_id
_entity_poly.type
_entity_poly.pdbx_seq_one_letter_code
_entity_poly.pdbx_strand_id
1 'polypeptide(L)'
;PRTMQGGPWARPLLTIICFNTTHTLHGTVIKSTGSWYLVRTDEGECVECKVKGNFRLRGIRSTNPVAVGDKVTLLRAEGAGNAFITDIDERRNYIVRKASNLSKQSHILAANIDLALLVVTLARPETTTTFIDRVLATAEAYRVPAALVFNKVDDLDDDERATLDYLEAVY
;
A
#
# COMPACT_ATOMS: atom_id res chain seq x y z
N PRO A 1 58.80 47.29 36.14
CA PRO A 1 57.43 47.49 36.53
C PRO A 1 56.54 47.62 35.32
N ARG A 2 55.74 46.68 35.10
CA ARG A 2 54.36 46.73 34.65
C ARG A 2 53.87 45.31 34.30
N THR A 3 53.21 44.72 35.23
CA THR A 3 52.33 43.58 35.08
C THR A 3 51.29 43.88 34.01
N MET A 4 51.14 42.97 33.06
CA MET A 4 49.90 42.86 32.28
C MET A 4 49.21 41.55 32.61
N GLN A 5 48.08 41.75 33.22
CA GLN A 5 47.13 40.69 33.57
C GLN A 5 46.51 40.09 32.29
N GLY A 6 46.62 38.77 32.13
CA GLY A 6 45.89 38.01 31.17
C GLY A 6 44.44 37.87 31.63
N GLY A 7 43.49 38.34 30.81
CA GLY A 7 42.05 38.19 31.06
C GLY A 7 41.58 36.75 30.84
N PRO A 8 40.70 36.21 31.68
CA PRO A 8 40.17 34.89 31.58
C PRO A 8 38.80 34.92 30.87
N TRP A 9 38.77 34.81 29.60
CA TRP A 9 37.51 34.62 28.89
C TRP A 9 37.65 33.55 27.78
N ALA A 10 38.05 32.34 28.18
CA ALA A 10 37.75 31.17 27.38
C ALA A 10 36.28 30.77 27.68
N ARG A 11 35.37 31.25 26.83
CA ARG A 11 33.99 30.70 26.84
C ARG A 11 34.08 29.24 26.44
N PRO A 12 33.53 28.31 27.23
CA PRO A 12 33.39 26.94 26.74
C PRO A 12 32.49 27.00 25.52
N LEU A 13 32.96 26.52 24.39
CA LEU A 13 32.14 26.21 23.22
C LEU A 13 31.21 25.09 23.63
N LEU A 14 29.99 25.46 24.04
CA LEU A 14 28.90 24.52 24.23
C LEU A 14 28.54 24.02 22.85
N THR A 15 29.15 22.92 22.42
CA THR A 15 28.71 22.20 21.24
C THR A 15 27.39 21.51 21.59
N ILE A 16 26.28 22.14 21.20
CA ILE A 16 24.96 21.49 21.27
C ILE A 16 24.97 20.43 20.18
N ILE A 17 25.28 19.19 20.57
CA ILE A 17 25.08 18.03 19.69
C ILE A 17 23.58 17.72 19.78
N CYS A 18 22.80 18.24 18.83
CA CYS A 18 21.44 17.79 18.62
C CYS A 18 21.52 16.37 18.04
N PHE A 19 21.34 15.37 18.87
CA PHE A 19 21.01 14.03 18.40
C PHE A 19 19.60 14.11 17.83
N ASN A 20 19.44 14.14 16.51
CA ASN A 20 18.16 13.85 15.89
C ASN A 20 17.85 12.37 16.17
N THR A 21 17.14 12.12 17.23
CA THR A 21 16.66 10.77 17.57
C THR A 21 15.63 10.41 16.50
N THR A 22 15.94 9.44 15.66
CA THR A 22 15.01 8.89 14.70
C THR A 22 14.49 7.56 15.24
N HIS A 23 13.18 7.41 15.26
CA HIS A 23 12.52 6.16 15.65
C HIS A 23 12.19 5.35 14.40
N THR A 24 12.54 4.08 14.44
CA THR A 24 12.10 3.10 13.44
C THR A 24 10.76 2.54 13.85
N LEU A 25 9.77 2.60 12.98
CA LEU A 25 8.43 2.06 13.20
C LEU A 25 8.11 1.08 12.07
N HIS A 26 7.25 0.12 12.36
CA HIS A 26 6.70 -0.81 11.37
C HIS A 26 5.20 -0.62 11.26
N GLY A 27 4.64 -0.89 10.10
CA GLY A 27 3.21 -0.73 9.91
C GLY A 27 2.73 -1.15 8.52
N THR A 28 1.44 -1.02 8.30
CA THR A 28 0.77 -1.40 7.07
C THR A 28 0.20 -0.15 6.37
N VAL A 29 0.45 -0.04 5.08
CA VAL A 29 -0.09 1.04 4.24
C VAL A 29 -1.61 0.85 4.10
N ILE A 30 -2.40 1.81 4.57
CA ILE A 30 -3.86 1.76 4.50
C ILE A 30 -4.46 2.73 3.47
N LYS A 31 -3.68 3.70 2.99
CA LYS A 31 -4.09 4.64 1.94
C LYS A 31 -2.89 5.10 1.13
N SER A 32 -3.09 5.25 -0.18
CA SER A 32 -2.12 5.82 -1.12
C SER A 32 -2.78 6.91 -1.96
N THR A 33 -2.18 8.10 -2.00
CA THR A 33 -2.65 9.24 -2.79
C THR A 33 -1.57 9.72 -3.78
N GLY A 34 -0.75 8.78 -4.26
CA GLY A 34 0.34 9.06 -5.20
C GLY A 34 1.63 9.49 -4.51
N SER A 35 1.68 10.65 -3.88
CA SER A 35 2.87 11.17 -3.20
C SER A 35 2.87 10.97 -1.69
N TRP A 36 1.71 10.73 -1.11
CA TRP A 36 1.50 10.53 0.31
C TRP A 36 0.84 9.20 0.60
N TYR A 37 1.25 8.61 1.71
CA TYR A 37 0.75 7.33 2.21
C TYR A 37 0.29 7.51 3.64
N LEU A 38 -0.83 6.89 3.99
CA LEU A 38 -1.23 6.73 5.37
C LEU A 38 -0.85 5.32 5.81
N VAL A 39 -0.05 5.23 6.84
CA VAL A 39 0.43 3.96 7.40
C VAL A 39 -0.13 3.81 8.79
N ARG A 40 -0.76 2.68 9.06
CA ARG A 40 -1.15 2.27 10.40
C ARG A 40 0.01 1.48 10.99
N THR A 41 0.64 2.00 12.03
CA THR A 41 1.73 1.33 12.74
C THR A 41 1.23 0.09 13.47
N ASP A 42 2.14 -0.79 13.85
CA ASP A 42 1.81 -2.00 14.62
C ASP A 42 1.27 -1.65 16.03
N GLU A 43 1.55 -0.45 16.52
CA GLU A 43 0.99 0.12 17.75
C GLU A 43 -0.41 0.73 17.57
N GLY A 44 -0.92 0.78 16.31
CA GLY A 44 -2.25 1.28 15.97
C GLY A 44 -2.31 2.77 15.62
N GLU A 45 -1.20 3.52 15.69
CA GLU A 45 -1.14 4.92 15.28
C GLU A 45 -1.22 5.05 13.75
N CYS A 46 -1.94 6.06 13.25
CA CYS A 46 -1.96 6.40 11.82
C CYS A 46 -1.00 7.56 11.56
N VAL A 47 0.01 7.30 10.72
CA VAL A 47 1.08 8.26 10.42
C VAL A 47 1.08 8.58 8.92
N GLU A 48 1.12 9.86 8.58
CA GLU A 48 1.31 10.30 7.20
C GLU A 48 2.78 10.15 6.80
N CYS A 49 3.01 9.50 5.65
CA CYS A 49 4.35 9.14 5.20
C CYS A 49 4.61 9.57 3.76
N LYS A 50 5.88 9.81 3.47
CA LYS A 50 6.41 9.94 2.10
C LYS A 50 7.44 8.86 1.85
N VAL A 51 7.65 8.52 0.60
CA VAL A 51 8.77 7.65 0.20
C VAL A 51 10.05 8.47 0.10
N LYS A 52 11.15 7.98 0.65
CA LYS A 52 12.45 8.64 0.56
C LYS A 52 12.94 8.62 -0.90
N GLY A 53 13.38 9.78 -1.44
CA GLY A 53 13.58 10.03 -2.88
C GLY A 53 14.50 9.08 -3.67
N ASN A 54 15.29 8.22 -3.02
CA ASN A 54 16.15 7.21 -3.66
C ASN A 54 15.59 5.78 -3.53
N PHE A 55 14.32 5.63 -3.17
CA PHE A 55 13.70 4.34 -2.96
C PHE A 55 13.40 3.67 -4.30
N ARG A 56 14.34 2.86 -4.79
CA ARG A 56 14.15 1.97 -5.94
C ARG A 56 13.91 0.56 -5.43
N LEU A 57 12.68 0.10 -5.44
CA LEU A 57 12.39 -1.32 -5.28
C LEU A 57 13.14 -2.11 -6.34
N ARG A 58 13.99 -3.04 -5.91
CA ARG A 58 14.71 -3.95 -6.80
C ARG A 58 13.69 -4.72 -7.65
N GLY A 59 13.64 -4.42 -8.95
CA GLY A 59 12.90 -5.21 -9.94
C GLY A 59 11.50 -4.73 -10.29
N ILE A 60 10.89 -3.76 -9.60
CA ILE A 60 9.56 -3.26 -9.93
C ILE A 60 9.67 -1.91 -10.64
N ARG A 61 9.42 -1.89 -11.95
CA ARG A 61 9.26 -0.67 -12.76
C ARG A 61 7.83 -0.15 -12.60
N SER A 62 7.48 0.33 -11.43
CA SER A 62 6.19 0.97 -11.17
C SER A 62 6.39 2.45 -10.88
N THR A 63 5.50 3.29 -11.35
CA THR A 63 5.43 4.72 -11.02
C THR A 63 5.13 4.94 -9.55
N ASN A 64 4.48 4.00 -8.90
CA ASN A 64 4.17 4.02 -7.48
C ASN A 64 4.68 2.73 -6.84
N PRO A 65 5.83 2.76 -6.14
CA PRO A 65 6.45 1.56 -5.60
C PRO A 65 5.70 0.96 -4.41
N VAL A 66 4.90 1.77 -3.71
CA VAL A 66 4.18 1.40 -2.50
C VAL A 66 2.69 1.25 -2.81
N ALA A 67 2.10 0.14 -2.40
CA ALA A 67 0.68 -0.16 -2.56
C ALA A 67 -0.04 -0.25 -1.21
N VAL A 68 -1.36 -0.15 -1.22
CA VAL A 68 -2.18 -0.44 -0.04
C VAL A 68 -1.99 -1.91 0.34
N GLY A 69 -1.85 -2.19 1.63
CA GLY A 69 -1.56 -3.52 2.16
C GLY A 69 -0.07 -3.85 2.29
N ASP A 70 0.84 -3.02 1.75
CA ASP A 70 2.27 -3.22 1.98
C ASP A 70 2.62 -3.06 3.45
N LYS A 71 3.47 -3.97 3.93
CA LYS A 71 4.16 -3.81 5.20
C LYS A 71 5.43 -3.03 4.97
N VAL A 72 5.64 -2.00 5.80
CA VAL A 72 6.68 -1.00 5.57
C VAL A 72 7.43 -0.66 6.85
N THR A 73 8.70 -0.31 6.66
CA THR A 73 9.53 0.29 7.70
C THR A 73 9.54 1.79 7.53
N LEU A 74 9.32 2.51 8.61
CA LEU A 74 9.26 3.96 8.68
C LEU A 74 10.42 4.51 9.51
N LEU A 75 10.94 5.68 9.11
CA LEU A 75 11.78 6.52 9.95
C LEU A 75 11.03 7.81 10.27
N ARG A 76 10.86 8.08 11.57
CA ARG A 76 10.23 9.28 12.09
C ARG A 76 11.25 10.04 12.95
N ALA A 77 11.46 11.32 12.68
CA ALA A 77 12.24 12.18 13.54
C ALA A 77 11.42 12.54 14.80
N GLU A 78 12.10 12.66 15.93
CA GLU A 78 11.45 13.06 17.18
C GLU A 78 10.72 14.39 17.02
N GLY A 79 9.44 14.45 17.45
CA GLY A 79 8.59 15.62 17.32
C GLY A 79 8.02 15.86 15.91
N ALA A 80 8.34 15.04 14.91
CA ALA A 80 7.78 15.16 13.56
C ALA A 80 6.38 14.54 13.46
N GLY A 81 5.45 15.26 12.82
CA GLY A 81 4.09 14.77 12.56
C GLY A 81 4.01 13.74 11.43
N ASN A 82 5.04 13.62 10.59
CA ASN A 82 5.12 12.72 9.44
C ASN A 82 6.38 11.88 9.46
N ALA A 83 6.38 10.78 8.69
CA ALA A 83 7.52 9.86 8.61
C ALA A 83 7.91 9.57 7.15
N PHE A 84 9.03 8.88 6.98
CA PHE A 84 9.51 8.45 5.68
C PHE A 84 9.52 6.92 5.60
N ILE A 85 8.92 6.38 4.54
CA ILE A 85 9.02 4.97 4.20
C ILE A 85 10.44 4.72 3.69
N THR A 86 11.15 3.80 4.33
CA THR A 86 12.55 3.45 4.01
C THR A 86 12.69 2.06 3.46
N ASP A 87 11.74 1.16 3.75
CA ASP A 87 11.74 -0.19 3.21
C ASP A 87 10.32 -0.75 3.08
N ILE A 88 10.17 -1.76 2.22
CA ILE A 88 8.93 -2.51 2.02
C ILE A 88 9.27 -3.99 2.16
N ASP A 89 8.53 -4.68 3.01
CA ASP A 89 8.68 -6.12 3.21
C ASP A 89 8.28 -6.90 1.95
N GLU A 90 8.74 -8.13 1.85
CA GLU A 90 8.37 -9.03 0.77
C GLU A 90 6.84 -9.26 0.76
N ARG A 91 6.24 -9.07 -0.41
CA ARG A 91 4.80 -9.25 -0.60
C ARG A 91 4.47 -10.73 -0.72
N ARG A 92 3.50 -11.19 0.06
CA ARG A 92 2.94 -12.55 -0.05
C ARG A 92 2.22 -12.74 -1.40
N ASN A 93 1.43 -11.76 -1.77
CA ASN A 93 0.67 -11.68 -3.01
C ASN A 93 0.32 -10.22 -3.33
N TYR A 94 -0.23 -9.98 -4.52
CA TYR A 94 -0.70 -8.66 -4.92
C TYR A 94 -1.61 -8.75 -6.15
N ILE A 95 -2.44 -7.74 -6.36
CA ILE A 95 -3.24 -7.59 -7.59
C ILE A 95 -2.70 -6.42 -8.40
N VAL A 96 -2.53 -6.65 -9.71
CA VAL A 96 -2.08 -5.64 -10.66
C VAL A 96 -3.20 -5.24 -11.61
N ARG A 97 -3.23 -3.97 -11.96
CA ARG A 97 -3.98 -3.46 -13.09
C ARG A 97 -3.01 -3.15 -14.21
N LYS A 98 -3.21 -3.78 -15.36
CA LYS A 98 -2.46 -3.44 -16.57
C LYS A 98 -2.98 -2.09 -17.08
N ALA A 99 -2.07 -1.14 -17.35
CA ALA A 99 -2.45 0.12 -17.95
C ALA A 99 -2.99 -0.14 -19.39
N SER A 100 -4.11 0.50 -19.72
CA SER A 100 -4.81 0.33 -21.02
C SER A 100 -4.06 0.93 -22.19
N ASN A 101 -3.06 1.78 -21.98
CA ASN A 101 -2.26 2.42 -23.02
C ASN A 101 -0.83 1.95 -22.94
N LEU A 102 -0.26 1.51 -24.07
CA LEU A 102 1.14 1.37 -24.50
C LEU A 102 2.28 1.51 -23.48
N SER A 103 2.03 1.92 -22.24
CA SER A 103 3.00 1.93 -21.17
C SER A 103 3.19 0.51 -20.63
N LYS A 104 4.42 0.01 -20.66
CA LYS A 104 4.83 -1.26 -20.05
C LYS A 104 4.74 -1.26 -18.50
N GLN A 105 4.00 -0.31 -17.92
CA GLN A 105 3.89 -0.12 -16.48
C GLN A 105 2.62 -0.78 -15.96
N SER A 106 2.77 -1.73 -15.07
CA SER A 106 1.68 -2.29 -14.27
C SER A 106 1.54 -1.50 -12.98
N HIS A 107 0.30 -1.21 -12.58
CA HIS A 107 0.02 -0.61 -11.29
C HIS A 107 -0.45 -1.68 -10.32
N ILE A 108 0.24 -1.80 -9.20
CA ILE A 108 -0.19 -2.66 -8.10
C ILE A 108 -1.34 -1.93 -7.40
N LEU A 109 -2.50 -2.56 -7.36
CA LEU A 109 -3.70 -2.02 -6.72
C LEU A 109 -3.68 -2.23 -5.22
N ALA A 110 -3.33 -3.44 -4.80
CA ALA A 110 -3.21 -3.83 -3.40
C ALA A 110 -2.23 -5.00 -3.26
N ALA A 111 -1.63 -5.14 -2.08
CA ALA A 111 -0.70 -6.20 -1.72
C ALA A 111 -1.12 -6.89 -0.41
N ASN A 112 -0.59 -8.09 -0.17
CA ASN A 112 -0.83 -8.89 1.04
C ASN A 112 -2.32 -9.13 1.31
N ILE A 113 -3.06 -9.47 0.25
CA ILE A 113 -4.50 -9.65 0.24
C ILE A 113 -4.85 -11.02 0.84
N ASP A 114 -5.76 -11.05 1.80
CA ASP A 114 -6.26 -12.27 2.41
C ASP A 114 -7.40 -12.87 1.60
N LEU A 115 -8.28 -12.03 1.04
CA LEU A 115 -9.41 -12.43 0.22
C LEU A 115 -9.81 -11.30 -0.74
N ALA A 116 -9.99 -11.61 -2.01
CA ALA A 116 -10.60 -10.74 -3.02
C ALA A 116 -12.07 -11.12 -3.20
N LEU A 117 -12.97 -10.16 -2.99
CA LEU A 117 -14.39 -10.34 -3.28
C LEU A 117 -14.70 -9.74 -4.65
N LEU A 118 -15.02 -10.57 -5.63
CA LEU A 118 -15.48 -10.13 -6.94
C LEU A 118 -16.99 -9.99 -6.93
N VAL A 119 -17.46 -8.75 -6.80
CA VAL A 119 -18.90 -8.44 -6.83
C VAL A 119 -19.35 -8.30 -8.27
N VAL A 120 -20.33 -9.12 -8.66
CA VAL A 120 -20.87 -9.20 -10.03
C VAL A 120 -22.39 -9.12 -10.00
N THR A 121 -22.99 -8.78 -11.15
CA THR A 121 -24.44 -8.82 -11.37
C THR A 121 -24.74 -9.65 -12.60
N LEU A 122 -25.78 -10.46 -12.59
CA LEU A 122 -26.24 -11.25 -13.73
C LEU A 122 -26.95 -10.39 -14.77
N ALA A 123 -27.68 -9.41 -14.29
CA ALA A 123 -28.43 -8.48 -15.11
C ALA A 123 -28.28 -7.05 -14.56
N ARG A 124 -28.54 -6.08 -15.43
CA ARG A 124 -28.72 -4.65 -15.11
C ARG A 124 -27.63 -3.95 -14.27
N PRO A 125 -26.34 -3.91 -14.75
CA PRO A 125 -25.77 -4.45 -15.99
C PRO A 125 -25.31 -5.90 -15.83
N GLU A 126 -25.26 -6.63 -16.95
CA GLU A 126 -24.70 -7.97 -17.00
C GLU A 126 -23.16 -7.96 -16.83
N THR A 127 -22.65 -8.83 -15.98
CA THR A 127 -21.22 -9.14 -15.87
C THR A 127 -20.94 -10.43 -16.64
N THR A 128 -20.17 -10.35 -17.71
CA THR A 128 -19.92 -11.53 -18.54
C THR A 128 -19.05 -12.57 -17.84
N THR A 129 -19.30 -13.85 -18.07
CA THR A 129 -18.49 -14.96 -17.56
C THR A 129 -17.03 -14.84 -17.96
N THR A 130 -16.75 -14.36 -19.20
CA THR A 130 -15.38 -14.08 -19.65
C THR A 130 -14.64 -13.07 -18.76
N PHE A 131 -15.35 -12.08 -18.21
CA PHE A 131 -14.74 -11.13 -17.26
C PHE A 131 -14.47 -11.83 -15.94
N ILE A 132 -15.42 -12.61 -15.43
CA ILE A 132 -15.27 -13.38 -14.18
C ILE A 132 -14.07 -14.31 -14.28
N ASP A 133 -14.00 -15.13 -15.33
CA ASP A 133 -12.88 -16.06 -15.56
C ASP A 133 -11.53 -15.37 -15.60
N ARG A 134 -11.43 -14.23 -16.28
CA ARG A 134 -10.17 -13.46 -16.34
C ARG A 134 -9.73 -12.93 -14.98
N VAL A 135 -10.68 -12.47 -14.17
CA VAL A 135 -10.37 -11.97 -12.83
C VAL A 135 -9.94 -13.10 -11.92
N LEU A 136 -10.68 -14.22 -11.93
CA LEU A 136 -10.37 -15.39 -11.10
C LEU A 136 -9.02 -16.01 -11.51
N ALA A 137 -8.78 -16.17 -12.81
CA ALA A 137 -7.48 -16.66 -13.32
C ALA A 137 -6.32 -15.71 -12.95
N THR A 138 -6.57 -14.40 -12.92
CA THR A 138 -5.56 -13.43 -12.47
C THR A 138 -5.31 -13.56 -10.98
N ALA A 139 -6.37 -13.70 -10.17
CA ALA A 139 -6.26 -13.88 -8.73
C ALA A 139 -5.44 -15.15 -8.41
N GLU A 140 -5.73 -16.25 -9.08
CA GLU A 140 -4.99 -17.51 -8.94
C GLU A 140 -3.51 -17.35 -9.32
N ALA A 141 -3.22 -16.72 -10.46
CA ALA A 141 -1.84 -16.48 -10.93
C ALA A 141 -1.00 -15.67 -9.93
N TYR A 142 -1.62 -14.78 -9.17
CA TYR A 142 -0.98 -13.98 -8.13
C TYR A 142 -1.17 -14.52 -6.71
N ARG A 143 -1.71 -15.74 -6.57
CA ARG A 143 -1.95 -16.42 -5.27
C ARG A 143 -2.84 -15.60 -4.34
N VAL A 144 -3.87 -14.95 -4.89
CA VAL A 144 -4.86 -14.21 -4.14
C VAL A 144 -6.11 -15.08 -4.00
N PRO A 145 -6.49 -15.52 -2.80
CA PRO A 145 -7.78 -16.17 -2.60
C PRO A 145 -8.90 -15.27 -3.07
N ALA A 146 -9.87 -15.81 -3.82
CA ALA A 146 -10.95 -15.04 -4.36
C ALA A 146 -12.31 -15.72 -4.09
N ALA A 147 -13.34 -14.90 -3.90
CA ALA A 147 -14.72 -15.35 -3.81
C ALA A 147 -15.60 -14.50 -4.73
N LEU A 148 -16.57 -15.16 -5.37
CA LEU A 148 -17.54 -14.51 -6.22
C LEU A 148 -18.77 -14.14 -5.38
N VAL A 149 -19.27 -12.93 -5.56
CA VAL A 149 -20.44 -12.41 -4.85
C VAL A 149 -21.46 -11.92 -5.87
N PHE A 150 -22.58 -12.61 -5.99
CA PHE A 150 -23.67 -12.18 -6.84
C PHE A 150 -24.52 -11.12 -6.12
N ASN A 151 -24.61 -9.95 -6.71
CA ASN A 151 -25.37 -8.82 -6.18
C ASN A 151 -26.66 -8.63 -6.99
N LYS A 152 -27.65 -7.97 -6.42
CA LYS A 152 -28.98 -7.70 -7.01
C LYS A 152 -29.76 -8.98 -7.36
N VAL A 153 -29.62 -10.01 -6.56
CA VAL A 153 -30.34 -11.28 -6.76
C VAL A 153 -31.85 -11.16 -6.50
N ASP A 154 -32.26 -10.10 -5.81
CA ASP A 154 -33.65 -9.72 -5.57
C ASP A 154 -34.37 -9.21 -6.84
N ASP A 155 -33.62 -8.76 -7.83
CA ASP A 155 -34.12 -8.16 -9.09
C ASP A 155 -34.08 -9.17 -10.26
N LEU A 156 -33.87 -10.47 -10.00
CA LEU A 156 -33.78 -11.54 -11.00
C LEU A 156 -35.15 -12.16 -11.27
N ASP A 157 -35.46 -12.38 -12.56
CA ASP A 157 -36.59 -13.20 -12.98
C ASP A 157 -36.27 -14.71 -12.87
N ASP A 158 -37.22 -15.59 -13.23
CA ASP A 158 -37.08 -17.04 -13.06
C ASP A 158 -35.98 -17.62 -13.96
N ASP A 159 -35.80 -17.12 -15.18
CA ASP A 159 -34.76 -17.59 -16.11
C ASP A 159 -33.38 -17.13 -15.64
N GLU A 160 -33.29 -15.90 -15.16
CA GLU A 160 -32.05 -15.34 -14.58
C GLU A 160 -31.68 -16.08 -13.27
N ARG A 161 -32.65 -16.51 -12.47
CA ARG A 161 -32.42 -17.37 -11.26
C ARG A 161 -31.84 -18.71 -11.64
N ALA A 162 -32.40 -19.36 -12.68
CA ALA A 162 -31.88 -20.64 -13.17
C ALA A 162 -30.41 -20.48 -13.66
N THR A 163 -30.09 -19.32 -14.24
CA THR A 163 -28.71 -18.97 -14.63
C THR A 163 -27.81 -18.79 -13.41
N LEU A 164 -28.31 -18.18 -12.32
CA LEU A 164 -27.57 -18.05 -11.07
C LEU A 164 -27.21 -19.42 -10.50
N ASP A 165 -28.22 -20.33 -10.39
CA ASP A 165 -28.00 -21.66 -9.88
C ASP A 165 -26.94 -22.44 -10.69
N TYR A 166 -26.97 -22.29 -12.00
CA TYR A 166 -25.92 -22.84 -12.88
C TYR A 166 -24.54 -22.27 -12.60
N LEU A 167 -24.41 -20.95 -12.45
CA LEU A 167 -23.11 -20.31 -12.18
C LEU A 167 -22.57 -20.63 -10.78
N GLU A 168 -23.44 -20.76 -9.78
CA GLU A 168 -23.05 -21.23 -8.43
C GLU A 168 -22.48 -22.66 -8.45
N ALA A 169 -22.97 -23.49 -9.39
CA ALA A 169 -22.45 -24.83 -9.56
C ALA A 169 -21.13 -24.90 -10.34
N VAL A 170 -20.83 -23.87 -11.16
CA VAL A 170 -19.61 -23.78 -12.00
C VAL A 170 -18.45 -23.19 -11.24
N TYR A 171 -18.68 -22.18 -10.41
CA TYR A 171 -17.63 -21.42 -9.71
C TYR A 171 -17.53 -21.83 -8.23
#